data_1a78079737586762c39d6963d2d1ca6a
#
_entry.id   1a78079737586762c39d6963d2d1ca6a
#
_cell.length_a   1.000
_cell.length_b   1.000
_cell.length_c   1.000
_cell.angle_alpha   90.00
_cell.angle_beta   90.00
_cell.angle_gamma   90.00
#
_symmetry.space_group_name_H-M   'P 1'
#
loop_
_entity.id
_entity.type
_entity.pdbx_description
1 polymer ?
#
loop_
_entity_poly.entity_id
_entity_poly.type
_entity_poly.pdbx_seq_one_letter_code
_entity_poly.pdbx_strand_id
1 'polypeptide(L)'
;MQNPALVVRNASLLALLGLSMAAGRIGLPPIDPASAHQVQVSGEVGGMVHIEPRDNPRAGVASQVWFALARRGGQTIPLSACTCQLEVYARPRRQGDAPILSPTLQAVSTEGRQGIPGATVTFPRAGAYELVLRGRPVTSGTFTPFELRFPVTVAQ
;
A
#
# COMPACT_ATOMS: atom_id res chain seq x y z
N MET A 1 -33.39 90.65 26.60
CA MET A 1 -34.23 89.44 26.73
C MET A 1 -33.72 88.41 25.77
N GLN A 2 -33.52 87.22 26.23
CA GLN A 2 -33.26 85.96 25.50
C GLN A 2 -31.79 85.70 25.10
N ASN A 3 -31.21 84.81 25.90
CA ASN A 3 -29.95 84.11 25.64
C ASN A 3 -30.12 83.10 24.52
N PRO A 4 -29.16 82.93 23.66
CA PRO A 4 -29.03 81.71 22.90
C PRO A 4 -28.02 80.77 23.53
N ALA A 5 -28.40 79.53 23.65
CA ALA A 5 -27.65 78.42 24.20
C ALA A 5 -26.41 78.03 23.34
N LEU A 6 -25.37 77.72 24.10
CA LEU A 6 -24.08 77.19 23.55
C LEU A 6 -24.28 75.73 23.26
N VAL A 7 -24.08 75.35 21.96
CA VAL A 7 -24.10 73.98 21.57
C VAL A 7 -22.63 73.48 21.51
N VAL A 8 -22.30 72.60 22.47
CA VAL A 8 -21.02 71.89 22.51
C VAL A 8 -21.11 70.66 21.59
N ARG A 9 -20.34 70.65 20.52
CA ARG A 9 -20.19 69.49 19.65
C ARG A 9 -19.04 68.63 20.15
N ASN A 10 -19.37 67.53 20.81
CA ASN A 10 -18.39 66.47 21.09
C ASN A 10 -18.09 65.66 19.82
N ALA A 11 -16.88 65.78 19.34
CA ALA A 11 -16.33 64.93 18.29
C ALA A 11 -15.68 63.72 18.97
N SER A 12 -16.36 62.58 18.99
CA SER A 12 -15.75 61.32 19.39
C SER A 12 -14.97 60.71 18.25
N LEU A 13 -13.64 60.72 18.36
CA LEU A 13 -12.73 59.93 17.49
C LEU A 13 -12.87 58.44 17.89
N LEU A 14 -13.51 57.65 17.11
CA LEU A 14 -13.44 56.18 17.16
C LEU A 14 -12.16 55.74 16.47
N ALA A 15 -11.15 55.37 17.27
CA ALA A 15 -9.98 54.67 16.77
C ALA A 15 -10.36 53.20 16.52
N LEU A 16 -10.48 52.79 15.23
CA LEU A 16 -10.60 51.40 14.81
C LEU A 16 -9.21 50.74 14.90
N LEU A 17 -8.95 49.97 15.95
CA LEU A 17 -7.84 49.02 15.99
C LEU A 17 -8.15 47.87 15.04
N GLY A 18 -7.54 47.86 13.88
CA GLY A 18 -7.54 46.73 12.96
C GLY A 18 -6.71 45.57 13.52
N LEU A 19 -7.37 44.55 14.05
CA LEU A 19 -6.75 43.29 14.46
C LEU A 19 -6.54 42.44 13.20
N SER A 20 -5.32 42.52 12.63
CA SER A 20 -4.90 41.65 11.53
C SER A 20 -4.72 40.23 12.07
N MET A 21 -5.70 39.35 11.85
CA MET A 21 -5.54 37.92 12.05
C MET A 21 -4.65 37.36 10.94
N ALA A 22 -3.37 37.12 11.25
CA ALA A 22 -2.50 36.29 10.42
C ALA A 22 -3.03 34.86 10.50
N ALA A 23 -3.73 34.44 9.42
CA ALA A 23 -4.12 33.03 9.24
C ALA A 23 -2.86 32.21 9.00
N GLY A 24 -2.26 31.70 10.07
CA GLY A 24 -1.20 30.72 10.00
C GLY A 24 -1.76 29.46 9.32
N ARG A 25 -1.28 29.15 8.11
CA ARG A 25 -1.53 27.86 7.48
C ARG A 25 -0.79 26.80 8.31
N ILE A 26 -1.55 26.10 9.16
CA ILE A 26 -1.06 24.87 9.77
C ILE A 26 -0.97 23.85 8.63
N GLY A 27 0.22 23.70 8.07
CA GLY A 27 0.51 22.62 7.14
C GLY A 27 0.38 21.32 7.89
N LEU A 28 -0.69 20.57 7.67
CA LEU A 28 -0.79 19.20 8.12
C LEU A 28 0.35 18.43 7.42
N PRO A 29 1.12 17.61 8.14
CA PRO A 29 2.10 16.74 7.51
C PRO A 29 1.38 15.85 6.50
N PRO A 30 2.01 15.50 5.37
CA PRO A 30 1.43 14.55 4.44
C PRO A 30 1.16 13.25 5.22
N ILE A 31 -0.09 12.80 5.20
CA ILE A 31 -0.46 11.50 5.73
C ILE A 31 0.06 10.51 4.70
N ASP A 32 1.19 9.86 4.98
CA ASP A 32 1.61 8.71 4.19
C ASP A 32 0.45 7.70 4.24
N PRO A 33 -0.07 7.24 3.09
CA PRO A 33 -1.09 6.21 3.10
C PRO A 33 -0.49 5.01 3.82
N ALA A 34 -1.06 4.67 4.98
CA ALA A 34 -0.67 3.46 5.67
C ALA A 34 -0.74 2.33 4.66
N SER A 35 0.40 1.66 4.41
CA SER A 35 0.44 0.47 3.58
C SER A 35 -0.43 -0.57 4.26
N ALA A 36 -1.70 -0.62 3.87
CA ALA A 36 -2.61 -1.64 4.36
C ALA A 36 -2.19 -2.93 3.68
N HIS A 37 -1.70 -3.88 4.46
CA HIS A 37 -1.38 -5.23 3.99
C HIS A 37 -2.56 -5.77 3.18
N GLN A 38 -2.35 -5.95 1.88
CA GLN A 38 -3.40 -6.42 1.00
C GLN A 38 -3.60 -7.92 1.22
N VAL A 39 -4.71 -8.26 1.82
CA VAL A 39 -5.14 -9.66 1.96
C VAL A 39 -5.98 -10.04 0.75
N GLN A 40 -5.61 -11.10 0.07
CA GLN A 40 -6.37 -11.71 -1.02
C GLN A 40 -6.84 -13.09 -0.60
N VAL A 41 -8.00 -13.52 -1.11
CA VAL A 41 -8.57 -14.82 -0.79
C VAL A 41 -9.00 -15.52 -2.08
N SER A 42 -8.65 -16.79 -2.20
CA SER A 42 -9.06 -17.67 -3.29
C SER A 42 -9.50 -19.00 -2.68
N GLY A 43 -10.80 -19.26 -2.67
CA GLY A 43 -11.37 -20.42 -2.00
C GLY A 43 -11.11 -20.42 -0.50
N GLU A 44 -10.36 -21.43 -0.04
CA GLU A 44 -9.98 -21.56 1.37
C GLU A 44 -8.58 -20.99 1.68
N VAL A 45 -7.85 -20.53 0.67
CA VAL A 45 -6.50 -19.98 0.84
C VAL A 45 -6.55 -18.45 0.86
N GLY A 46 -6.08 -17.89 1.94
CA GLY A 46 -5.80 -16.47 2.07
C GLY A 46 -4.30 -16.20 1.96
N GLY A 47 -3.96 -15.05 1.39
CA GLY A 47 -2.58 -14.63 1.28
C GLY A 47 -2.41 -13.13 1.45
N MET A 48 -1.27 -12.76 1.98
CA MET A 48 -0.83 -11.39 2.14
C MET A 48 0.55 -11.26 1.51
N VAL A 49 0.79 -10.18 0.78
CA VAL A 49 2.09 -9.87 0.20
C VAL A 49 2.79 -8.78 1.00
N HIS A 50 4.10 -8.91 1.13
CA HIS A 50 4.99 -7.87 1.62
C HIS A 50 6.13 -7.65 0.63
N ILE A 51 6.53 -6.39 0.46
CA ILE A 51 7.63 -5.97 -0.42
C ILE A 51 8.57 -5.08 0.38
N GLU A 52 9.77 -5.59 0.65
CA GLU A 52 10.77 -4.83 1.39
C GLU A 52 11.44 -3.74 0.50
N PRO A 53 11.71 -2.56 1.06
CA PRO A 53 11.31 -2.07 2.37
C PRO A 53 9.93 -1.37 2.31
N ARG A 54 9.14 -1.55 3.36
CA ARG A 54 7.90 -0.79 3.62
C ARG A 54 6.83 -0.83 2.53
N ASP A 55 6.76 -1.92 1.77
CA ASP A 55 5.81 -2.10 0.65
C ASP A 55 5.86 -0.97 -0.41
N ASN A 56 7.03 -0.35 -0.54
CA ASN A 56 7.25 0.75 -1.48
C ASN A 56 8.42 0.43 -2.43
N PRO A 57 8.25 -0.50 -3.38
CA PRO A 57 9.29 -0.87 -4.33
C PRO A 57 9.64 0.28 -5.27
N ARG A 58 10.91 0.34 -5.68
CA ARG A 58 11.43 1.32 -6.64
C ARG A 58 11.87 0.65 -7.93
N ALA A 59 11.70 1.36 -9.03
CA ALA A 59 12.16 0.91 -10.34
C ALA A 59 13.68 0.71 -10.37
N GLY A 60 14.13 -0.41 -10.94
CA GLY A 60 15.55 -0.76 -11.04
C GLY A 60 16.20 -1.21 -9.72
N VAL A 61 15.49 -1.21 -8.60
CA VAL A 61 15.99 -1.64 -7.30
C VAL A 61 15.44 -3.03 -6.96
N ALA A 62 16.34 -3.94 -6.58
CA ALA A 62 15.95 -5.27 -6.14
C ALA A 62 15.17 -5.19 -4.82
N SER A 63 13.98 -5.75 -4.79
CA SER A 63 13.08 -5.81 -3.63
C SER A 63 12.83 -7.26 -3.23
N GLN A 64 12.91 -7.56 -1.95
CA GLN A 64 12.49 -8.86 -1.44
C GLN A 64 10.97 -8.86 -1.33
N VAL A 65 10.33 -9.77 -2.04
CA VAL A 65 8.88 -10.00 -1.99
C VAL A 65 8.64 -11.31 -1.26
N TRP A 66 7.68 -11.34 -0.33
CA TRP A 66 7.30 -12.58 0.33
C TRP A 66 5.79 -12.65 0.61
N PHE A 67 5.29 -13.85 0.74
CA PHE A 67 3.86 -14.13 0.86
C PHE A 67 3.56 -14.92 2.13
N ALA A 68 2.73 -14.35 3.00
CA ALA A 68 2.15 -15.08 4.11
C ALA A 68 0.87 -15.78 3.63
N LEU A 69 0.95 -17.09 3.42
CA LEU A 69 -0.17 -17.91 2.98
C LEU A 69 -0.75 -18.70 4.15
N ALA A 70 -2.08 -18.75 4.23
CA ALA A 70 -2.77 -19.56 5.20
C ALA A 70 -4.05 -20.17 4.63
N ARG A 71 -4.42 -21.36 5.10
CA ARG A 71 -5.78 -21.91 4.85
C ARG A 71 -6.77 -21.34 5.85
N ARG A 72 -8.05 -21.57 5.55
CA ARG A 72 -9.11 -21.31 6.51
C ARG A 72 -8.82 -22.00 7.84
N GLY A 73 -8.93 -21.25 8.94
CA GLY A 73 -8.50 -21.69 10.26
C GLY A 73 -7.07 -21.24 10.65
N GLY A 74 -6.35 -20.52 9.78
CA GLY A 74 -5.09 -19.86 10.11
C GLY A 74 -3.83 -20.72 9.98
N GLN A 75 -3.96 -21.96 9.48
CA GLN A 75 -2.79 -22.80 9.29
C GLN A 75 -1.93 -22.28 8.13
N THR A 76 -0.69 -21.95 8.42
CA THR A 76 0.31 -21.46 7.44
C THR A 76 0.57 -22.51 6.36
N ILE A 77 0.70 -22.05 5.11
CA ILE A 77 1.14 -22.85 3.96
C ILE A 77 2.59 -22.45 3.64
N PRO A 78 3.59 -23.26 4.03
CA PRO A 78 4.98 -23.01 3.64
C PRO A 78 5.22 -23.36 2.17
N LEU A 79 6.31 -22.86 1.59
CA LEU A 79 6.69 -23.17 0.20
C LEU A 79 6.85 -24.69 -0.03
N SER A 80 7.34 -25.43 0.97
CA SER A 80 7.49 -26.89 0.90
C SER A 80 6.17 -27.66 0.74
N ALA A 81 5.04 -27.06 1.13
CA ALA A 81 3.71 -27.64 0.98
C ALA A 81 3.01 -27.19 -0.31
N CYS A 82 3.61 -26.27 -1.07
CA CYS A 82 3.01 -25.64 -2.24
C CYS A 82 3.90 -25.80 -3.49
N THR A 83 3.35 -26.29 -4.57
CA THR A 83 3.89 -26.03 -5.91
C THR A 83 3.40 -24.66 -6.32
N CYS A 84 4.13 -23.65 -5.91
CA CYS A 84 3.78 -22.26 -6.11
C CYS A 84 4.57 -21.63 -7.25
N GLN A 85 3.95 -20.68 -7.96
CA GLN A 85 4.55 -19.93 -9.05
C GLN A 85 4.16 -18.46 -8.94
N LEU A 86 5.15 -17.56 -9.08
CA LEU A 86 4.96 -16.13 -9.10
C LEU A 86 5.14 -15.59 -10.52
N GLU A 87 4.20 -14.77 -10.94
CA GLU A 87 4.24 -14.02 -12.19
C GLU A 87 4.01 -12.54 -11.92
N VAL A 88 4.72 -11.68 -12.64
CA VAL A 88 4.58 -10.22 -12.55
C VAL A 88 4.10 -9.69 -13.89
N TYR A 89 3.05 -8.89 -13.84
CA TYR A 89 2.47 -8.25 -15.02
C TYR A 89 2.53 -6.72 -14.87
N ALA A 90 2.84 -6.01 -15.95
CA ALA A 90 2.60 -4.57 -16.02
C ALA A 90 1.10 -4.29 -16.22
N ARG A 91 0.60 -3.18 -15.66
CA ARG A 91 -0.79 -2.77 -15.86
C ARG A 91 -0.88 -1.51 -16.73
N PRO A 92 -1.93 -1.32 -17.56
CA PRO A 92 -3.05 -2.27 -17.74
C PRO A 92 -2.61 -3.52 -18.51
N ARG A 93 -3.23 -4.67 -18.19
CA ARG A 93 -3.01 -5.90 -18.94
C ARG A 93 -4.29 -6.41 -19.60
N ARG A 94 -4.14 -7.14 -20.70
CA ARG A 94 -5.20 -7.85 -21.40
C ARG A 94 -5.13 -9.34 -21.09
N GLN A 95 -6.22 -10.03 -21.32
CA GLN A 95 -6.22 -11.49 -21.26
C GLN A 95 -5.27 -12.05 -22.32
N GLY A 96 -4.37 -12.96 -21.92
CA GLY A 96 -3.37 -13.55 -22.80
C GLY A 96 -2.03 -12.82 -22.82
N ASP A 97 -1.90 -11.68 -22.17
CA ASP A 97 -0.58 -11.03 -22.03
C ASP A 97 0.39 -11.95 -21.26
N ALA A 98 1.60 -12.05 -21.75
CA ALA A 98 2.66 -12.77 -21.04
C ALA A 98 3.12 -11.98 -19.81
N PRO A 99 3.57 -12.67 -18.73
CA PRO A 99 4.20 -12.01 -17.60
C PRO A 99 5.50 -11.33 -18.06
N ILE A 100 5.79 -10.17 -17.49
CA ILE A 100 7.06 -9.47 -17.74
C ILE A 100 8.22 -10.05 -16.93
N LEU A 101 7.91 -10.70 -15.79
CA LEU A 101 8.86 -11.41 -14.95
C LEU A 101 8.18 -12.67 -14.39
N SER A 102 8.96 -13.74 -14.24
CA SER A 102 8.57 -14.99 -13.57
C SER A 102 9.65 -15.37 -12.56
N PRO A 103 9.73 -14.68 -11.42
CA PRO A 103 10.78 -14.93 -10.44
C PRO A 103 10.66 -16.31 -9.80
N THR A 104 11.79 -16.98 -9.59
CA THR A 104 11.82 -18.25 -8.87
C THR A 104 11.55 -18.01 -7.39
N LEU A 105 10.56 -18.73 -6.85
CA LEU A 105 10.26 -18.69 -5.42
C LEU A 105 11.29 -19.49 -4.63
N GLN A 106 11.66 -18.93 -3.47
CA GLN A 106 12.54 -19.56 -2.50
C GLN A 106 11.86 -19.53 -1.12
N ALA A 107 12.22 -20.47 -0.25
CA ALA A 107 11.76 -20.47 1.12
C ALA A 107 12.50 -19.37 1.90
N VAL A 108 11.74 -18.42 2.43
CA VAL A 108 12.28 -17.35 3.27
C VAL A 108 11.75 -17.45 4.69
N SER A 109 12.50 -16.90 5.64
CA SER A 109 12.08 -16.82 7.04
C SER A 109 12.15 -15.37 7.48
N THR A 110 11.02 -14.80 7.85
CA THR A 110 10.89 -13.40 8.24
C THR A 110 9.67 -13.21 9.14
N GLU A 111 9.67 -12.20 9.99
CA GLU A 111 8.55 -11.82 10.88
C GLU A 111 7.97 -13.01 11.68
N GLY A 112 8.83 -13.90 12.20
CA GLY A 112 8.41 -15.08 12.95
C GLY A 112 7.77 -16.20 12.10
N ARG A 113 7.70 -16.04 10.78
CA ARG A 113 7.28 -17.07 9.83
C ARG A 113 8.49 -17.76 9.24
N GLN A 114 8.39 -19.05 9.00
CA GLN A 114 9.48 -19.85 8.46
C GLN A 114 9.04 -20.57 7.18
N GLY A 115 9.96 -20.64 6.22
CA GLY A 115 9.78 -21.39 5.00
C GLY A 115 8.68 -20.88 4.08
N ILE A 116 8.27 -19.62 4.22
CA ILE A 116 7.22 -19.02 3.39
C ILE A 116 7.73 -18.70 1.98
N PRO A 117 6.85 -18.65 0.97
CA PRO A 117 7.25 -18.29 -0.39
C PRO A 117 7.80 -16.86 -0.47
N GLY A 118 8.97 -16.69 -1.04
CA GLY A 118 9.56 -15.38 -1.31
C GLY A 118 10.36 -15.36 -2.60
N ALA A 119 10.62 -14.17 -3.13
CA ALA A 119 11.44 -13.97 -4.31
C ALA A 119 12.09 -12.58 -4.30
N THR A 120 13.22 -12.42 -4.97
CA THR A 120 13.76 -11.11 -5.30
C THR A 120 13.17 -10.64 -6.61
N VAL A 121 12.57 -9.45 -6.63
CA VAL A 121 11.95 -8.84 -7.80
C VAL A 121 12.59 -7.49 -8.08
N THR A 122 13.01 -7.25 -9.33
CA THR A 122 13.45 -5.94 -9.79
C THR A 122 12.48 -5.46 -10.86
N PHE A 123 11.66 -4.48 -10.50
CA PHE A 123 10.69 -3.89 -11.44
C PHE A 123 11.43 -3.00 -12.44
N PRO A 124 11.23 -3.18 -13.77
CA PRO A 124 12.03 -2.47 -14.76
C PRO A 124 11.74 -0.96 -14.86
N ARG A 125 10.54 -0.52 -14.49
CA ARG A 125 10.09 0.88 -14.57
C ARG A 125 9.11 1.21 -13.44
N ALA A 126 8.97 2.49 -13.13
CA ALA A 126 7.90 2.97 -12.26
C ALA A 126 6.53 2.77 -12.93
N GLY A 127 5.50 2.52 -12.13
CA GLY A 127 4.15 2.32 -12.64
C GLY A 127 3.36 1.28 -11.85
N ALA A 128 2.20 0.91 -12.42
CA ALA A 128 1.31 -0.08 -11.83
C ALA A 128 1.65 -1.49 -12.34
N TYR A 129 1.66 -2.43 -11.41
CA TYR A 129 1.90 -3.86 -11.66
C TYR A 129 0.87 -4.72 -10.94
N GLU A 130 0.85 -5.98 -11.29
CA GLU A 130 0.10 -7.02 -10.60
C GLU A 130 1.01 -8.23 -10.38
N LEU A 131 1.15 -8.63 -9.12
CA LEU A 131 1.76 -9.90 -8.74
C LEU A 131 0.67 -10.97 -8.73
N VAL A 132 0.87 -12.04 -9.46
CA VAL A 132 -0.05 -13.19 -9.51
C VAL A 132 0.66 -14.40 -8.94
N LEU A 133 0.22 -14.83 -7.76
CA LEU A 133 0.70 -16.04 -7.12
C LEU A 133 -0.30 -17.17 -7.35
N ARG A 134 0.14 -18.19 -8.06
CA ARG A 134 -0.61 -19.44 -8.23
C ARG A 134 0.01 -20.54 -7.41
N GLY A 135 -0.83 -21.38 -6.83
CA GLY A 135 -0.36 -22.50 -6.04
C GLY A 135 -1.31 -23.69 -6.08
N ARG A 136 -0.70 -24.86 -5.94
CA ARG A 136 -1.41 -26.12 -5.74
C ARG A 136 -0.70 -26.91 -4.65
N PRO A 137 -1.41 -27.75 -3.91
CA PRO A 137 -0.80 -28.52 -2.84
C PRO A 137 0.19 -29.56 -3.42
N VAL A 138 1.31 -29.74 -2.72
CA VAL A 138 2.24 -30.85 -2.99
C VAL A 138 1.57 -32.18 -2.63
N THR A 139 0.89 -32.23 -1.49
CA THR A 139 0.09 -33.40 -1.07
C THR A 139 -1.39 -33.12 -1.36
N SER A 140 -1.99 -33.93 -2.21
CA SER A 140 -3.39 -33.80 -2.60
C SER A 140 -4.31 -33.71 -1.39
N GLY A 141 -5.33 -32.83 -1.45
CA GLY A 141 -6.36 -32.68 -0.43
C GLY A 141 -5.97 -31.83 0.78
N THR A 142 -4.75 -31.27 0.84
CA THR A 142 -4.37 -30.39 1.95
C THR A 142 -4.96 -28.99 1.81
N PHE A 143 -5.12 -28.50 0.59
CA PHE A 143 -5.87 -27.30 0.23
C PHE A 143 -6.24 -27.35 -1.26
N THR A 144 -7.15 -26.48 -1.72
CA THR A 144 -7.52 -26.36 -3.12
C THR A 144 -6.54 -25.47 -3.88
N PRO A 145 -6.27 -25.72 -5.19
CA PRO A 145 -5.49 -24.81 -6.00
C PRO A 145 -6.04 -23.39 -5.94
N PHE A 146 -5.15 -22.40 -5.91
CA PHE A 146 -5.51 -21.00 -5.75
C PHE A 146 -4.79 -20.09 -6.73
N GLU A 147 -5.36 -18.91 -6.97
CA GLU A 147 -4.74 -17.77 -7.61
C GLU A 147 -5.02 -16.52 -6.79
N LEU A 148 -3.97 -15.86 -6.33
CA LEU A 148 -4.03 -14.61 -5.59
C LEU A 148 -3.40 -13.50 -6.43
N ARG A 149 -4.06 -12.33 -6.48
CA ARG A 149 -3.64 -11.19 -7.29
C ARG A 149 -3.43 -9.97 -6.42
N PHE A 150 -2.23 -9.41 -6.45
CA PHE A 150 -1.85 -8.27 -5.64
C PHE A 150 -1.45 -7.09 -6.53
N PRO A 151 -2.23 -6.01 -6.57
CA PRO A 151 -1.82 -4.78 -7.24
C PRO A 151 -0.65 -4.13 -6.49
N VAL A 152 0.33 -3.66 -7.24
CA VAL A 152 1.55 -3.02 -6.72
C VAL A 152 1.81 -1.74 -7.48
N THR A 153 2.14 -0.67 -6.77
CA THR A 153 2.63 0.58 -7.36
C THR A 153 4.13 0.69 -7.11
N VAL A 154 4.89 0.87 -8.18
CA VAL A 154 6.36 0.99 -8.17
C VAL A 154 6.73 2.46 -8.34
N ALA A 155 7.48 3.00 -7.40
CA ALA A 155 7.98 4.37 -7.45
C ALA A 155 9.21 4.52 -8.38
N GLN A 156 9.57 5.76 -8.66
CA GLN A 156 10.81 6.14 -9.37
C GLN A 156 12.04 5.79 -8.53
#